data_bbcf42be93614182c8b6d486a0b41a2c
#
_entry.id   bbcf42be93614182c8b6d486a0b41a2c
#
_cell.length_a   1.000
_cell.length_b   1.000
_cell.length_c   1.000
_cell.angle_alpha   90.00
_cell.angle_beta   90.00
_cell.angle_gamma   90.00
#
_symmetry.space_group_name_H-M   'P 1'
#
loop_
_entity.id
_entity.type
_entity.pdbx_description
1 polymer ?
#
loop_
_entity_poly.entity_id
_entity_poly.type
_entity_poly.pdbx_seq_one_letter_code
_entity_poly.pdbx_strand_id
1 'polypeptide(L)'
;MNTGKYVFAQVVSILDANDFKKCVDRYNGNYKVKDFTCWHQLLCMMFGQLANRESLSDLVLCLQSQRNKWYHLGIGNSISKSNLAYANEKRNWQIFADFAYLLIAEARACIAPNPELSEFDGYGVYAIDTTTIDLCLEVFWWAKFRKHKAAVRLHTLLDVKSEIP
;
A
#
# COMPACT_ATOMS: atom_id res chain seq x y z
N MET A 1 -3.97 -20.40 -16.12
CA MET A 1 -4.49 -19.10 -16.60
C MET A 1 -5.75 -18.74 -15.84
N ASN A 2 -5.79 -17.62 -15.12
CA ASN A 2 -6.98 -17.20 -14.36
C ASN A 2 -8.00 -16.52 -15.29
N THR A 3 -8.65 -17.32 -16.14
CA THR A 3 -9.71 -16.84 -17.04
C THR A 3 -10.87 -16.30 -16.22
N GLY A 4 -11.16 -15.00 -16.40
CA GLY A 4 -12.32 -14.32 -15.78
C GLY A 4 -12.04 -13.47 -14.55
N LYS A 5 -10.83 -13.44 -13.97
CA LYS A 5 -10.47 -12.50 -12.90
C LYS A 5 -9.87 -11.22 -13.47
N TYR A 6 -10.31 -10.07 -12.99
CA TYR A 6 -9.68 -8.78 -13.31
C TYR A 6 -8.24 -8.72 -12.80
N VAL A 7 -7.38 -7.95 -13.47
CA VAL A 7 -5.95 -7.83 -13.12
C VAL A 7 -5.77 -7.46 -11.64
N PHE A 8 -6.51 -6.48 -11.12
CA PHE A 8 -6.42 -6.12 -9.72
C PHE A 8 -6.81 -7.27 -8.78
N ALA A 9 -7.84 -8.06 -9.12
CA ALA A 9 -8.21 -9.23 -8.32
C ALA A 9 -7.13 -10.34 -8.36
N GLN A 10 -6.38 -10.43 -9.44
CA GLN A 10 -5.23 -11.34 -9.53
C GLN A 10 -4.09 -10.88 -8.62
N VAL A 11 -3.78 -9.58 -8.61
CA VAL A 11 -2.79 -9.00 -7.69
C VAL A 11 -3.20 -9.22 -6.23
N VAL A 12 -4.46 -8.94 -5.89
CA VAL A 12 -4.98 -9.14 -4.53
C VAL A 12 -4.94 -10.62 -4.12
N SER A 13 -5.07 -11.56 -5.06
CA SER A 13 -5.02 -12.99 -4.75
C SER A 13 -3.65 -13.52 -4.33
N ILE A 14 -2.58 -12.71 -4.48
CA ILE A 14 -1.24 -13.02 -4.00
C ILE A 14 -1.12 -12.71 -2.50
N LEU A 15 -1.94 -11.79 -1.98
CA LEU A 15 -1.89 -11.37 -0.59
C LEU A 15 -2.54 -12.41 0.33
N ASP A 16 -1.83 -12.83 1.38
CA ASP A 16 -2.44 -13.67 2.41
C ASP A 16 -3.29 -12.82 3.38
N ALA A 17 -4.62 -13.00 3.27
CA ALA A 17 -5.57 -12.30 4.13
C ALA A 17 -5.45 -12.69 5.62
N ASN A 18 -4.94 -13.90 5.93
CA ASN A 18 -4.75 -14.34 7.31
C ASN A 18 -3.56 -13.64 7.94
N ASP A 19 -2.46 -13.48 7.20
CA ASP A 19 -1.29 -12.77 7.69
C ASP A 19 -1.59 -11.28 7.86
N PHE A 20 -2.33 -10.66 6.93
CA PHE A 20 -2.84 -9.32 7.15
C PHE A 20 -3.74 -9.23 8.38
N LYS A 21 -4.63 -10.20 8.58
CA LYS A 21 -5.50 -10.25 9.76
C LYS A 21 -4.70 -10.30 11.06
N LYS A 22 -3.62 -11.08 11.13
CA LYS A 22 -2.73 -11.11 12.31
C LYS A 22 -2.15 -9.73 12.61
N CYS A 23 -1.72 -8.98 11.59
CA CYS A 23 -1.26 -7.60 11.75
C CYS A 23 -2.38 -6.68 12.27
N VAL A 24 -3.58 -6.80 11.72
CA VAL A 24 -4.75 -6.02 12.18
C VAL A 24 -5.10 -6.32 13.64
N ASP A 25 -5.12 -7.58 14.03
CA ASP A 25 -5.48 -8.02 15.38
C ASP A 25 -4.43 -7.54 16.41
N ARG A 26 -3.13 -7.53 16.06
CA ARG A 26 -2.04 -7.02 16.91
C ARG A 26 -2.26 -5.58 17.37
N TYR A 27 -2.80 -4.75 16.51
CA TYR A 27 -3.03 -3.31 16.78
C TYR A 27 -4.51 -2.96 16.98
N ASN A 28 -5.40 -3.94 17.12
CA ASN A 28 -6.83 -3.75 17.24
C ASN A 28 -7.43 -2.85 16.14
N GLY A 29 -6.91 -2.95 14.91
CA GLY A 29 -7.23 -2.04 13.80
C GLY A 29 -8.69 -2.03 13.37
N ASN A 30 -9.43 -3.13 13.65
CA ASN A 30 -10.86 -3.23 13.37
C ASN A 30 -11.74 -3.02 14.63
N TYR A 31 -11.17 -2.52 15.74
CA TYR A 31 -11.98 -2.26 16.94
C TYR A 31 -13.08 -1.24 16.65
N LYS A 32 -14.33 -1.58 17.01
CA LYS A 32 -15.55 -0.78 16.73
C LYS A 32 -15.76 -0.42 15.24
N VAL A 33 -15.12 -1.13 14.31
CA VAL A 33 -15.36 -0.95 12.88
C VAL A 33 -16.54 -1.82 12.45
N LYS A 34 -17.57 -1.22 11.80
CA LYS A 34 -18.76 -1.94 11.32
C LYS A 34 -18.57 -2.46 9.91
N ASP A 35 -18.23 -1.59 8.96
CA ASP A 35 -18.28 -1.90 7.53
C ASP A 35 -16.93 -1.72 6.83
N PHE A 36 -16.25 -0.59 7.08
CA PHE A 36 -15.00 -0.26 6.38
C PHE A 36 -13.78 -0.78 7.16
N THR A 37 -13.42 -2.05 6.95
CA THR A 37 -12.31 -2.73 7.64
C THR A 37 -10.92 -2.25 7.19
N CYS A 38 -9.86 -2.63 7.90
CA CYS A 38 -8.48 -2.39 7.48
C CYS A 38 -8.18 -3.06 6.13
N TRP A 39 -8.78 -4.21 5.84
CA TRP A 39 -8.68 -4.86 4.54
C TRP A 39 -9.24 -4.00 3.41
N HIS A 40 -10.43 -3.43 3.62
CA HIS A 40 -11.02 -2.52 2.63
C HIS A 40 -10.13 -1.29 2.40
N GLN A 41 -9.53 -0.75 3.46
CA GLN A 41 -8.59 0.37 3.33
C GLN A 41 -7.36 -0.03 2.52
N LEU A 42 -6.74 -1.18 2.82
CA LEU A 42 -5.60 -1.69 2.06
C LEU A 42 -5.93 -1.79 0.57
N LEU A 43 -7.02 -2.44 0.23
CA LEU A 43 -7.45 -2.61 -1.16
C LEU A 43 -7.71 -1.28 -1.87
N CYS A 44 -8.37 -0.32 -1.19
CA CYS A 44 -8.60 1.01 -1.76
C CYS A 44 -7.29 1.74 -2.04
N MET A 45 -6.35 1.74 -1.10
CA MET A 45 -5.07 2.43 -1.26
C MET A 45 -4.19 1.77 -2.32
N MET A 46 -4.13 0.44 -2.36
CA MET A 46 -3.43 -0.30 -3.42
C MET A 46 -4.03 0.00 -4.80
N PHE A 47 -5.34 -0.03 -4.93
CA PHE A 47 -6.00 0.33 -6.18
C PHE A 47 -5.67 1.77 -6.60
N GLY A 48 -5.68 2.71 -5.65
CA GLY A 48 -5.32 4.10 -5.89
C GLY A 48 -3.92 4.25 -6.47
N GLN A 49 -2.95 3.56 -5.89
CA GLN A 49 -1.55 3.57 -6.37
C GLN A 49 -1.41 2.92 -7.75
N LEU A 50 -1.96 1.73 -7.94
CA LEU A 50 -1.87 1.00 -9.21
C LEU A 50 -2.64 1.67 -10.35
N ALA A 51 -3.69 2.43 -10.03
CA ALA A 51 -4.48 3.18 -11.01
C ALA A 51 -4.07 4.65 -11.16
N ASN A 52 -2.94 5.06 -10.55
CA ASN A 52 -2.40 6.43 -10.57
C ASN A 52 -3.45 7.49 -10.20
N ARG A 53 -4.20 7.27 -9.10
CA ARG A 53 -5.20 8.23 -8.62
C ARG A 53 -4.54 9.30 -7.76
N GLU A 54 -4.75 10.56 -8.09
CA GLU A 54 -4.10 11.70 -7.45
C GLU A 54 -4.83 12.18 -6.19
N SER A 55 -6.10 11.84 -6.03
CA SER A 55 -6.89 12.28 -4.89
C SER A 55 -7.83 11.19 -4.37
N LEU A 56 -8.20 11.28 -3.07
CA LEU A 56 -9.21 10.39 -2.48
C LEU A 56 -10.58 10.53 -3.16
N SER A 57 -10.90 11.71 -3.70
CA SER A 57 -12.17 11.94 -4.40
C SER A 57 -12.20 11.18 -5.73
N ASP A 58 -11.13 11.30 -6.51
CA ASP A 58 -10.97 10.58 -7.77
C ASP A 58 -10.91 9.07 -7.55
N LEU A 59 -10.16 8.63 -6.53
CA LEU A 59 -10.09 7.23 -6.13
C LEU A 59 -11.48 6.66 -5.83
N VAL A 60 -12.27 7.33 -4.99
CA VAL A 60 -13.62 6.86 -4.62
C VAL A 60 -14.55 6.86 -5.83
N LEU A 61 -14.49 7.88 -6.69
CA LEU A 61 -15.30 7.94 -7.92
C LEU A 61 -14.95 6.77 -8.86
N CYS A 62 -13.67 6.51 -9.05
CA CYS A 62 -13.19 5.40 -9.87
C CYS A 62 -13.62 4.04 -9.30
N LEU A 63 -13.50 3.85 -7.98
CA LEU A 63 -14.00 2.66 -7.31
C LEU A 63 -15.52 2.51 -7.49
N GLN A 64 -16.29 3.56 -7.30
CA GLN A 64 -17.75 3.51 -7.46
C GLN A 64 -18.16 3.13 -8.88
N SER A 65 -17.45 3.56 -9.91
CA SER A 65 -17.72 3.17 -11.30
C SER A 65 -17.52 1.67 -11.56
N GLN A 66 -16.74 0.99 -10.71
CA GLN A 66 -16.43 -0.44 -10.80
C GLN A 66 -17.18 -1.27 -9.73
N ARG A 67 -18.27 -0.75 -9.16
CA ARG A 67 -18.97 -1.37 -8.02
C ARG A 67 -19.39 -2.83 -8.24
N ASN A 68 -19.76 -3.20 -9.45
CA ASN A 68 -20.09 -4.56 -9.82
C ASN A 68 -18.92 -5.56 -9.71
N LYS A 69 -17.68 -5.07 -9.62
CA LYS A 69 -16.47 -5.87 -9.53
C LYS A 69 -15.99 -6.05 -8.08
N TRP A 70 -16.50 -5.26 -7.14
CA TRP A 70 -16.05 -5.27 -5.74
C TRP A 70 -16.38 -6.55 -4.98
N TYR A 71 -17.48 -7.17 -5.33
CA TYR A 71 -17.87 -8.43 -4.72
C TYR A 71 -16.75 -9.47 -4.78
N HIS A 72 -16.04 -9.55 -5.90
CA HIS A 72 -14.92 -10.47 -6.09
C HIS A 72 -13.68 -10.12 -5.24
N LEU A 73 -13.65 -8.91 -4.67
CA LEU A 73 -12.59 -8.41 -3.79
C LEU A 73 -12.99 -8.48 -2.31
N GLY A 74 -14.18 -9.00 -2.01
CA GLY A 74 -14.71 -9.03 -0.65
C GLY A 74 -15.17 -7.67 -0.14
N ILE A 75 -15.38 -6.67 -1.03
CA ILE A 75 -15.88 -5.34 -0.68
C ILE A 75 -17.40 -5.33 -0.90
N GLY A 76 -18.16 -5.57 0.17
CA GLY A 76 -19.62 -5.66 0.09
C GLY A 76 -20.37 -4.33 0.11
N ASN A 77 -19.79 -3.28 0.69
CA ASN A 77 -20.45 -2.01 0.96
C ASN A 77 -19.86 -0.84 0.16
N SER A 78 -20.63 0.24 0.01
CA SER A 78 -20.17 1.44 -0.67
C SER A 78 -19.01 2.10 0.10
N ILE A 79 -17.95 2.43 -0.62
CA ILE A 79 -16.83 3.18 -0.08
C ILE A 79 -17.15 4.67 -0.19
N SER A 80 -17.09 5.39 0.94
CA SER A 80 -17.21 6.83 0.95
C SER A 80 -15.84 7.49 1.15
N LYS A 81 -15.67 8.70 0.60
CA LYS A 81 -14.47 9.51 0.80
C LYS A 81 -14.21 9.77 2.30
N SER A 82 -15.27 10.08 3.05
CA SER A 82 -15.16 10.36 4.49
C SER A 82 -14.66 9.16 5.28
N ASN A 83 -15.16 7.95 4.99
CA ASN A 83 -14.71 6.73 5.65
C ASN A 83 -13.25 6.41 5.34
N LEU A 84 -12.84 6.58 4.08
CA LEU A 84 -11.47 6.35 3.65
C LEU A 84 -10.52 7.38 4.27
N ALA A 85 -10.88 8.67 4.26
CA ALA A 85 -10.09 9.73 4.90
C ALA A 85 -9.94 9.51 6.40
N TYR A 86 -11.05 9.21 7.10
CA TYR A 86 -11.04 8.93 8.52
C TYR A 86 -10.17 7.69 8.85
N ALA A 87 -10.29 6.64 8.05
CA ALA A 87 -9.45 5.45 8.24
C ALA A 87 -7.96 5.76 8.08
N ASN A 88 -7.59 6.55 7.06
CA ASN A 88 -6.20 6.95 6.83
C ASN A 88 -5.65 7.84 7.97
N GLU A 89 -6.50 8.65 8.59
CA GLU A 89 -6.11 9.52 9.70
C GLU A 89 -5.97 8.76 11.03
N LYS A 90 -6.90 7.85 11.33
CA LYS A 90 -7.05 7.28 12.68
C LYS A 90 -6.45 5.89 12.85
N ARG A 91 -6.32 5.11 11.79
CA ARG A 91 -5.81 3.74 11.93
C ARG A 91 -4.30 3.73 12.12
N ASN A 92 -3.85 2.76 12.91
CA ASN A 92 -2.45 2.58 13.17
C ASN A 92 -1.72 2.16 11.87
N TRP A 93 -0.79 2.97 11.42
CA TRP A 93 0.01 2.72 10.22
C TRP A 93 0.89 1.47 10.32
N GLN A 94 1.25 1.05 11.55
CA GLN A 94 2.07 -0.14 11.80
C GLN A 94 1.42 -1.43 11.28
N ILE A 95 0.09 -1.48 11.18
CA ILE A 95 -0.63 -2.60 10.56
C ILE A 95 -0.12 -2.85 9.14
N PHE A 96 -0.02 -1.79 8.37
CA PHE A 96 0.39 -1.84 6.97
C PHE A 96 1.90 -2.04 6.82
N ALA A 97 2.69 -1.45 7.72
CA ALA A 97 4.13 -1.62 7.76
C ALA A 97 4.51 -3.07 8.09
N ASP A 98 3.95 -3.67 9.14
CA ASP A 98 4.20 -5.05 9.50
C ASP A 98 3.83 -6.00 8.36
N PHE A 99 2.70 -5.75 7.69
CA PHE A 99 2.29 -6.56 6.56
C PHE A 99 3.24 -6.40 5.36
N ALA A 100 3.71 -5.18 5.07
CA ALA A 100 4.71 -4.95 4.04
C ALA A 100 6.01 -5.68 4.32
N TYR A 101 6.48 -5.71 5.57
CA TYR A 101 7.66 -6.49 5.95
C TYR A 101 7.49 -8.00 5.76
N LEU A 102 6.30 -8.54 6.02
CA LEU A 102 6.00 -9.95 5.73
C LEU A 102 6.08 -10.23 4.22
N LEU A 103 5.46 -9.38 3.40
CA LEU A 103 5.52 -9.52 1.94
C LEU A 103 6.95 -9.40 1.39
N ILE A 104 7.75 -8.48 1.94
CA ILE A 104 9.17 -8.33 1.59
C ILE A 104 9.94 -9.61 1.93
N ALA A 105 9.69 -10.20 3.09
CA ALA A 105 10.37 -11.43 3.49
C ALA A 105 9.99 -12.61 2.57
N GLU A 106 8.72 -12.73 2.21
CA GLU A 106 8.24 -13.75 1.25
C GLU A 106 8.83 -13.53 -0.15
N ALA A 107 8.81 -12.29 -0.63
CA ALA A 107 9.37 -11.95 -1.94
C ALA A 107 10.87 -12.29 -2.00
N ARG A 108 11.66 -11.96 -0.96
CA ARG A 108 13.07 -12.31 -0.87
C ARG A 108 13.33 -13.81 -0.92
N ALA A 109 12.44 -14.61 -0.33
CA ALA A 109 12.55 -16.07 -0.38
C ALA A 109 12.26 -16.66 -1.77
N CYS A 110 11.53 -15.94 -2.63
CA CYS A 110 11.17 -16.36 -3.97
C CYS A 110 12.17 -15.91 -5.06
N ILE A 111 13.04 -14.95 -4.76
CA ILE A 111 13.95 -14.36 -5.75
C ILE A 111 15.21 -15.21 -5.85
N ALA A 112 15.50 -15.68 -7.08
CA ALA A 112 16.77 -16.31 -7.39
C ALA A 112 17.88 -15.24 -7.51
N PRO A 113 19.14 -15.56 -7.11
CA PRO A 113 20.26 -14.64 -7.30
C PRO A 113 20.39 -14.21 -8.77
N ASN A 114 20.58 -12.90 -8.99
CA ASN A 114 20.79 -12.37 -10.34
C ASN A 114 22.22 -12.73 -10.82
N PRO A 115 22.39 -13.57 -11.84
CA PRO A 115 23.71 -13.98 -12.31
C PRO A 115 24.56 -12.82 -12.85
N GLU A 116 23.95 -11.73 -13.32
CA GLU A 116 24.65 -10.54 -13.81
C GLU A 116 25.36 -9.78 -12.69
N LEU A 117 24.95 -10.00 -11.44
CA LEU A 117 25.52 -9.37 -10.25
C LEU A 117 26.42 -10.33 -9.46
N SER A 118 26.82 -11.45 -10.03
CA SER A 118 27.66 -12.46 -9.39
C SER A 118 29.05 -11.94 -8.99
N GLU A 119 29.57 -10.90 -9.66
CA GLU A 119 30.81 -10.23 -9.27
C GLU A 119 30.76 -9.59 -7.88
N PHE A 120 29.55 -9.30 -7.38
CA PHE A 120 29.31 -8.73 -6.05
C PHE A 120 28.91 -9.79 -5.02
N ASP A 121 29.13 -11.09 -5.28
CA ASP A 121 28.85 -12.14 -4.33
C ASP A 121 29.72 -11.98 -3.08
N GLY A 122 29.06 -11.99 -1.93
CA GLY A 122 29.69 -11.70 -0.64
C GLY A 122 29.60 -10.23 -0.19
N TYR A 123 29.15 -9.31 -1.05
CA TYR A 123 28.91 -7.90 -0.71
C TYR A 123 27.43 -7.56 -0.74
N GLY A 124 26.96 -6.77 0.23
CA GLY A 124 25.64 -6.10 0.17
C GLY A 124 25.74 -4.88 -0.74
N VAL A 125 24.98 -4.86 -1.85
CA VAL A 125 24.92 -3.71 -2.76
C VAL A 125 23.55 -3.07 -2.63
N TYR A 126 23.52 -1.80 -2.22
CA TYR A 126 22.29 -1.07 -1.95
C TYR A 126 22.25 0.21 -2.75
N ALA A 127 21.08 0.52 -3.31
CA ALA A 127 20.77 1.81 -3.89
C ALA A 127 19.89 2.62 -2.94
N ILE A 128 20.17 3.92 -2.81
CA ILE A 128 19.33 4.84 -2.04
C ILE A 128 18.61 5.73 -3.03
N ASP A 129 17.28 5.66 -3.02
CA ASP A 129 16.42 6.60 -3.74
C ASP A 129 15.76 7.57 -2.78
N THR A 130 15.52 8.78 -3.25
CA THR A 130 14.86 9.83 -2.49
C THR A 130 13.73 10.45 -3.29
N THR A 131 12.50 10.19 -2.87
CA THR A 131 11.30 10.75 -3.47
C THR A 131 10.75 11.88 -2.58
N THR A 132 10.45 13.03 -3.16
CA THR A 132 9.78 14.13 -2.48
C THR A 132 8.27 14.07 -2.78
N ILE A 133 7.47 13.97 -1.74
CA ILE A 133 5.99 13.96 -1.84
C ILE A 133 5.51 15.34 -1.42
N ASP A 134 4.98 16.10 -2.38
CA ASP A 134 4.40 17.42 -2.12
C ASP A 134 3.09 17.29 -1.33
N LEU A 135 2.93 18.13 -0.32
CA LEU A 135 1.77 18.14 0.57
C LEU A 135 1.13 19.54 0.56
N CYS A 136 -0.18 19.58 0.83
CA CYS A 136 -0.88 20.85 1.03
C CYS A 136 -0.44 21.48 2.35
N LEU A 137 0.17 22.69 2.31
CA LEU A 137 0.68 23.40 3.49
C LEU A 137 -0.41 23.73 4.50
N GLU A 138 -1.64 24.01 4.05
CA GLU A 138 -2.76 24.34 4.93
C GLU A 138 -3.17 23.15 5.83
N VAL A 139 -3.02 21.94 5.32
CA VAL A 139 -3.35 20.71 6.04
C VAL A 139 -2.14 20.15 6.80
N PHE A 140 -0.94 20.29 6.22
CA PHE A 140 0.31 19.71 6.73
C PHE A 140 1.30 20.81 7.13
N TRP A 141 0.86 21.76 7.93
CA TRP A 141 1.64 22.93 8.39
C TRP A 141 2.95 22.58 9.10
N TRP A 142 3.04 21.41 9.67
CA TRP A 142 4.24 20.88 10.34
C TRP A 142 5.31 20.38 9.36
N ALA A 143 4.93 20.03 8.12
CA ALA A 143 5.82 19.49 7.10
C ALA A 143 6.38 20.60 6.17
N LYS A 144 6.73 21.76 6.71
CA LYS A 144 7.27 22.88 5.93
C LYS A 144 8.54 22.47 5.18
N PHE A 145 8.51 22.58 3.86
CA PHE A 145 9.64 22.33 2.97
C PHE A 145 10.22 23.63 2.40
N ARG A 146 9.34 24.60 2.04
CA ARG A 146 9.68 25.96 1.61
C ARG A 146 8.64 26.95 2.14
N LYS A 147 8.85 28.26 1.93
CA LYS A 147 7.94 29.33 2.45
C LYS A 147 6.45 29.09 2.14
N HIS A 148 6.14 28.47 1.00
CA HIS A 148 4.77 28.25 0.53
C HIS A 148 4.49 26.78 0.14
N LYS A 149 5.33 25.83 0.56
CA LYS A 149 5.16 24.41 0.25
C LYS A 149 5.42 23.54 1.47
N ALA A 150 4.59 22.52 1.65
CA ALA A 150 4.87 21.40 2.52
C ALA A 150 5.27 20.17 1.70
N ALA A 151 6.22 19.41 2.19
CA ALA A 151 6.61 18.15 1.56
C ALA A 151 7.18 17.18 2.60
N VAL A 152 7.04 15.89 2.31
CA VAL A 152 7.72 14.82 3.04
C VAL A 152 8.70 14.16 2.08
N ARG A 153 9.90 13.88 2.57
CA ARG A 153 10.90 13.17 1.80
C ARG A 153 10.94 11.70 2.24
N LEU A 154 10.70 10.81 1.30
CA LEU A 154 10.81 9.37 1.49
C LEU A 154 12.18 8.93 1.00
N HIS A 155 12.95 8.27 1.87
CA HIS A 155 14.20 7.62 1.51
C HIS A 155 13.98 6.11 1.47
N THR A 156 14.23 5.50 0.32
CA THR A 156 14.12 4.06 0.13
C THR A 156 15.50 3.47 -0.05
N LEU A 157 15.83 2.49 0.75
CA LEU A 157 17.03 1.67 0.58
C LEU A 157 16.63 0.40 -0.18
N LEU A 158 17.12 0.25 -1.39
CA LEU A 158 16.82 -0.87 -2.26
C LEU A 158 18.02 -1.83 -2.28
N ASP A 159 17.80 -3.09 -2.03
CA ASP A 159 18.78 -4.12 -2.30
C ASP A 159 18.85 -4.38 -3.81
N VAL A 160 19.97 -4.02 -4.44
CA VAL A 160 20.14 -4.09 -5.91
C VAL A 160 20.08 -5.53 -6.42
N LYS A 161 20.48 -6.51 -5.61
CA LYS A 161 20.49 -7.92 -6.02
C LYS A 161 19.09 -8.53 -6.06
N SER A 162 18.24 -8.14 -5.15
CA SER A 162 16.86 -8.63 -5.05
C SER A 162 15.82 -7.68 -5.65
N GLU A 163 16.22 -6.44 -5.95
CA GLU A 163 15.31 -5.36 -6.37
C GLU A 163 14.19 -5.08 -5.36
N ILE A 164 14.42 -5.42 -4.09
CA ILE A 164 13.44 -5.27 -3.00
C ILE A 164 13.92 -4.21 -2.01
N PRO A 165 13.02 -3.33 -1.50
CA PRO A 165 13.35 -2.36 -0.47
C PRO A 165 13.62 -2.99 0.91
#